data_99e01bd2becddf26fd253fcf34438cac
#
_entry.id   99e01bd2becddf26fd253fcf34438cac
#
_cell.length_a   1.000
_cell.length_b   1.000
_cell.length_c   1.000
_cell.angle_alpha   90.00
_cell.angle_beta   90.00
_cell.angle_gamma   90.00
#
_symmetry.space_group_name_H-M   'P 1'
#
loop_
_entity.id
_entity.type
_entity.pdbx_description
1 polymer ?
#
loop_
_entity_poly.entity_id
_entity_poly.type
_entity_poly.pdbx_seq_one_letter_code
_entity_poly.pdbx_strand_id
1 'polypeptide(L)'
;MRPVLTLAVIVMTSGGALSGRQQANFFSGSSELVVLPVIVSDRDGRFVPDLPRDRFIVYDNGRRQEVSLFSNEDTPVSIGILVDNSRSMAPKMGEVVAASLAFARWSNPEDEVFVIAFNDTAQDVTAGRWLSAADTKELESTLASLRPAGRTAMYDAVVTALDRLNDATRPRKVLIVVSDGGDNASRSTLKDALARARQSNVTMYAIGLFDPNDADTNPGVLKKLAHETGGERFLPDSPGRMLQICQHIAREIRSGYTLGYVPPDHDGAFHRIRVDVQSPGRDDRRLVIRTRPGYFAAGRSTSDK
;
A
#
# COMPACT_ATOMS: atom_id res chain seq x y z
N MET A 1 -13.40 38.24 80.86
CA MET A 1 -13.92 39.11 79.77
C MET A 1 -12.80 39.27 78.77
N ARG A 2 -12.86 38.61 77.65
CA ARG A 2 -11.87 38.71 76.59
C ARG A 2 -12.52 39.38 75.39
N PRO A 3 -11.90 40.39 74.73
CA PRO A 3 -12.42 40.96 73.53
C PRO A 3 -12.10 40.10 72.29
N VAL A 4 -13.09 40.00 71.44
CA VAL A 4 -13.01 39.32 70.15
C VAL A 4 -12.44 40.36 69.15
N LEU A 5 -11.31 39.97 68.52
CA LEU A 5 -10.69 40.81 67.50
C LEU A 5 -11.24 40.37 66.14
N THR A 6 -11.99 41.23 65.49
CA THR A 6 -12.57 41.00 64.15
C THR A 6 -11.51 41.33 63.08
N LEU A 7 -11.06 40.36 62.38
CA LEU A 7 -10.09 40.49 61.23
C LEU A 7 -10.87 40.75 59.94
N ALA A 8 -10.76 42.00 59.41
CA ALA A 8 -11.30 42.33 58.10
C ALA A 8 -10.37 41.78 56.97
N VAL A 9 -10.88 40.87 56.18
CA VAL A 9 -10.17 40.39 54.98
C VAL A 9 -10.54 41.28 53.79
N ILE A 10 -9.57 42.03 53.31
CA ILE A 10 -9.66 42.79 52.08
C ILE A 10 -9.41 41.85 50.90
N VAL A 11 -10.45 41.56 50.12
CA VAL A 11 -10.33 40.80 48.85
C VAL A 11 -9.94 41.80 47.76
N MET A 12 -8.68 41.77 47.34
CA MET A 12 -8.24 42.42 46.12
C MET A 12 -8.68 41.59 44.92
N THR A 13 -9.66 42.06 44.16
CA THR A 13 -10.01 41.50 42.84
C THR A 13 -9.01 42.02 41.80
N SER A 14 -8.02 41.18 41.48
CA SER A 14 -7.17 41.41 40.30
C SER A 14 -7.96 41.06 39.04
N GLY A 15 -8.31 42.11 38.27
CA GLY A 15 -8.89 41.96 36.94
C GLY A 15 -7.92 41.23 35.99
N GLY A 16 -8.11 39.94 35.79
CA GLY A 16 -7.44 39.17 34.75
C GLY A 16 -8.06 39.47 33.39
N ALA A 17 -7.30 40.10 32.51
CA ALA A 17 -7.64 40.25 31.10
C ALA A 17 -7.86 38.88 30.49
N LEU A 18 -9.09 38.54 30.11
CA LEU A 18 -9.43 37.41 29.27
C LEU A 18 -8.85 37.65 27.88
N SER A 19 -7.62 37.17 27.66
CA SER A 19 -7.09 36.93 26.31
C SER A 19 -7.96 35.88 25.67
N GLY A 20 -8.89 36.33 24.84
CA GLY A 20 -9.66 35.45 23.94
C GLY A 20 -8.68 34.68 23.07
N ARG A 21 -8.37 33.43 23.46
CA ARG A 21 -7.84 32.45 22.53
C ARG A 21 -8.94 32.25 21.49
N GLN A 22 -8.78 32.88 20.32
CA GLN A 22 -9.45 32.43 19.11
C GLN A 22 -9.07 30.96 18.92
N GLN A 23 -9.97 30.08 19.32
CA GLN A 23 -9.96 28.72 18.82
C GLN A 23 -10.13 28.85 17.30
N ALA A 24 -9.04 28.66 16.57
CA ALA A 24 -9.12 28.39 15.16
C ALA A 24 -10.05 27.17 15.03
N ASN A 25 -11.27 27.43 14.56
CA ASN A 25 -12.16 26.36 14.09
C ASN A 25 -11.43 25.68 12.94
N PHE A 26 -10.70 24.62 13.24
CA PHE A 26 -10.30 23.65 12.24
C PHE A 26 -11.61 23.05 11.72
N PHE A 27 -12.07 23.56 10.59
CA PHE A 27 -13.06 22.88 9.79
C PHE A 27 -12.50 21.49 9.52
N SER A 28 -13.02 20.49 10.21
CA SER A 28 -12.84 19.10 9.87
C SER A 28 -13.71 18.75 8.64
N GLY A 29 -13.50 19.47 7.56
CA GLY A 29 -13.78 18.96 6.25
C GLY A 29 -12.71 17.92 6.00
N SER A 30 -13.03 16.64 6.07
CA SER A 30 -12.17 15.58 5.59
C SER A 30 -12.03 15.76 4.07
N SER A 31 -11.10 16.63 3.67
CA SER A 31 -10.69 16.69 2.28
C SER A 31 -10.01 15.35 2.02
N GLU A 32 -10.75 14.45 1.36
CA GLU A 32 -10.24 13.14 1.01
C GLU A 32 -9.08 13.32 0.04
N LEU A 33 -7.86 13.12 0.54
CA LEU A 33 -6.64 13.29 -0.23
C LEU A 33 -6.45 12.05 -1.11
N VAL A 34 -6.33 12.26 -2.41
CA VAL A 34 -5.91 11.21 -3.33
C VAL A 34 -4.39 11.05 -3.23
N VAL A 35 -3.95 9.91 -2.69
CA VAL A 35 -2.53 9.58 -2.53
C VAL A 35 -2.09 8.68 -3.67
N LEU A 36 -1.02 9.08 -4.35
CA LEU A 36 -0.45 8.40 -5.51
C LEU A 36 0.99 7.98 -5.21
N PRO A 37 1.26 6.70 -5.02
CA PRO A 37 2.60 6.16 -5.13
C PRO A 37 3.08 6.30 -6.58
N VAL A 38 4.26 6.88 -6.78
CA VAL A 38 4.84 7.12 -8.10
C VAL A 38 6.26 6.57 -8.13
N ILE A 39 6.53 5.70 -9.07
CA ILE A 39 7.86 5.18 -9.34
C ILE A 39 8.39 5.85 -10.60
N VAL A 40 9.61 6.38 -10.51
CA VAL A 40 10.30 6.97 -11.65
C VAL A 40 11.60 6.20 -11.89
N SER A 41 11.75 5.67 -13.09
CA SER A 41 12.97 4.97 -13.52
C SER A 41 13.46 5.47 -14.87
N ASP A 42 14.73 5.23 -15.17
CA ASP A 42 15.28 5.39 -16.50
C ASP A 42 14.90 4.20 -17.41
N ARG A 43 15.36 4.21 -18.66
CA ARG A 43 15.12 3.11 -19.62
C ARG A 43 15.77 1.79 -19.24
N ASP A 44 16.82 1.85 -18.43
CA ASP A 44 17.53 0.67 -17.93
C ASP A 44 16.87 0.10 -16.66
N GLY A 45 15.74 0.69 -16.22
CA GLY A 45 15.00 0.27 -15.02
C GLY A 45 15.66 0.72 -13.70
N ARG A 46 16.63 1.66 -13.75
CA ARG A 46 17.26 2.23 -12.55
C ARG A 46 16.35 3.32 -12.00
N PHE A 47 16.09 3.28 -10.70
CA PHE A 47 15.31 4.33 -10.03
C PHE A 47 16.01 5.67 -10.14
N VAL A 48 15.19 6.70 -10.36
CA VAL A 48 15.65 8.10 -10.39
C VAL A 48 15.19 8.76 -9.10
N PRO A 49 16.04 8.80 -8.05
CA PRO A 49 15.73 9.46 -6.78
C PRO A 49 15.88 10.98 -6.89
N ASP A 50 15.47 11.68 -5.85
CA ASP A 50 15.76 13.09 -5.59
C ASP A 50 15.25 14.10 -6.64
N LEU A 51 14.20 13.72 -7.38
CA LEU A 51 13.48 14.69 -8.21
C LEU A 51 12.67 15.63 -7.31
N PRO A 52 12.81 16.97 -7.49
CA PRO A 52 12.05 17.91 -6.68
C PRO A 52 10.58 17.97 -7.12
N ARG A 53 9.70 18.42 -6.20
CA ARG A 53 8.24 18.45 -6.37
C ARG A 53 7.79 19.15 -7.65
N ASP A 54 8.45 20.22 -8.05
CA ASP A 54 8.09 21.06 -9.21
C ASP A 54 8.26 20.36 -10.55
N ARG A 55 8.96 19.20 -10.57
CA ARG A 55 9.07 18.34 -11.75
C ARG A 55 7.85 17.50 -12.02
N PHE A 56 7.00 17.26 -11.02
CA PHE A 56 5.84 16.40 -11.12
C PHE A 56 4.60 17.20 -11.53
N ILE A 57 3.88 16.69 -12.52
CA ILE A 57 2.61 17.24 -12.95
C ILE A 57 1.58 16.11 -12.87
N VAL A 58 0.56 16.29 -12.05
CA VAL A 58 -0.54 15.33 -11.89
C VAL A 58 -1.74 15.80 -12.70
N TYR A 59 -2.38 14.86 -13.39
CA TYR A 59 -3.63 15.08 -14.10
C TYR A 59 -4.69 14.09 -13.60
N ASP A 60 -5.88 14.62 -13.31
CA ASP A 60 -7.09 13.89 -12.98
C ASP A 60 -8.12 14.14 -14.08
N ASN A 61 -8.56 13.10 -14.79
CA ASN A 61 -9.43 13.21 -15.97
C ASN A 61 -8.94 14.27 -16.99
N GLY A 62 -7.61 14.39 -17.14
CA GLY A 62 -6.95 15.35 -18.04
C GLY A 62 -6.85 16.78 -17.49
N ARG A 63 -7.40 17.08 -16.31
CA ARG A 63 -7.26 18.38 -15.63
C ARG A 63 -6.03 18.36 -14.73
N ARG A 64 -5.14 19.34 -14.89
CA ARG A 64 -3.96 19.49 -14.02
C ARG A 64 -4.40 19.75 -12.58
N GLN A 65 -3.76 19.03 -11.65
CA GLN A 65 -3.99 19.14 -10.21
C GLN A 65 -2.78 19.77 -9.52
N GLU A 66 -3.06 20.49 -8.43
CA GLU A 66 -2.03 20.99 -7.55
C GLU A 66 -1.61 19.90 -6.57
N VAL A 67 -0.31 19.54 -6.56
CA VAL A 67 0.23 18.56 -5.62
C VAL A 67 0.30 19.20 -4.24
N SER A 68 -0.54 18.81 -3.31
CA SER A 68 -0.57 19.32 -1.93
C SER A 68 0.33 18.54 -0.97
N LEU A 69 0.56 17.25 -1.27
CA LEU A 69 1.48 16.38 -0.53
C LEU A 69 2.58 15.90 -1.47
N PHE A 70 3.83 16.01 -1.03
CA PHE A 70 4.99 15.44 -1.71
C PHE A 70 5.96 14.85 -0.69
N SER A 71 6.35 13.60 -0.88
CA SER A 71 7.41 12.96 -0.11
C SER A 71 8.21 12.03 -1.01
N ASN A 72 9.53 12.03 -0.84
CA ASN A 72 10.48 11.06 -1.40
C ASN A 72 11.29 10.36 -0.30
N GLU A 73 10.83 10.46 0.93
CA GLU A 73 11.47 9.84 2.10
C GLU A 73 11.10 8.36 2.21
N ASP A 74 12.03 7.57 2.74
CA ASP A 74 11.81 6.18 3.10
C ASP A 74 10.96 6.11 4.38
N THR A 75 9.65 6.27 4.21
CA THR A 75 8.70 6.17 5.31
C THR A 75 8.23 4.73 5.52
N PRO A 76 8.05 4.28 6.77
CA PRO A 76 7.54 2.94 7.05
C PRO A 76 6.21 2.66 6.35
N VAL A 77 6.04 1.42 5.91
CA VAL A 77 4.87 0.94 5.16
C VAL A 77 4.18 -0.24 5.85
N SER A 78 2.90 -0.43 5.55
CA SER A 78 2.18 -1.65 5.95
C SER A 78 2.19 -2.63 4.78
N ILE A 79 2.67 -3.84 5.01
CA ILE A 79 2.90 -4.86 4.00
C ILE A 79 2.02 -6.08 4.27
N GLY A 80 1.19 -6.45 3.31
CA GLY A 80 0.54 -7.75 3.25
C GLY A 80 1.34 -8.70 2.35
N ILE A 81 1.61 -9.92 2.82
CA ILE A 81 2.16 -10.99 2.00
C ILE A 81 1.08 -12.05 1.81
N LEU A 82 0.63 -12.24 0.58
CA LEU A 82 -0.25 -13.33 0.18
C LEU A 82 0.58 -14.47 -0.35
N VAL A 83 0.50 -15.62 0.29
CA VAL A 83 1.22 -16.83 -0.10
C VAL A 83 0.23 -17.89 -0.55
N ASP A 84 0.35 -18.28 -1.80
CA ASP A 84 -0.35 -19.42 -2.33
C ASP A 84 0.19 -20.71 -1.67
N ASN A 85 -0.68 -21.36 -0.92
CA ASN A 85 -0.41 -22.60 -0.19
C ASN A 85 -1.21 -23.77 -0.78
N SER A 86 -1.55 -23.68 -2.07
CA SER A 86 -2.20 -24.74 -2.84
C SER A 86 -1.21 -25.89 -3.15
N ARG A 87 -1.75 -27.03 -3.58
CA ARG A 87 -0.96 -28.22 -3.85
C ARG A 87 0.12 -28.00 -4.92
N SER A 88 -0.15 -27.20 -5.95
CA SER A 88 0.81 -26.87 -7.03
C SER A 88 2.05 -26.14 -6.55
N MET A 89 1.94 -25.44 -5.41
CA MET A 89 3.03 -24.68 -4.80
C MET A 89 3.98 -25.52 -3.95
N ALA A 90 3.66 -26.79 -3.64
CA ALA A 90 4.46 -27.63 -2.77
C ALA A 90 5.97 -27.70 -3.16
N PRO A 91 6.37 -27.87 -4.42
CA PRO A 91 7.79 -27.92 -4.79
C PRO A 91 8.47 -26.55 -4.70
N LYS A 92 7.72 -25.44 -4.67
CA LYS A 92 8.21 -24.05 -4.73
C LYS A 92 8.25 -23.38 -3.35
N MET A 93 7.65 -24.00 -2.31
CA MET A 93 7.45 -23.38 -1.00
C MET A 93 8.77 -22.96 -0.33
N GLY A 94 9.84 -23.75 -0.47
CA GLY A 94 11.16 -23.38 0.06
C GLY A 94 11.70 -22.07 -0.52
N GLU A 95 11.47 -21.83 -1.81
CA GLU A 95 11.86 -20.59 -2.49
C GLU A 95 11.00 -19.41 -2.02
N VAL A 96 9.70 -19.63 -1.83
CA VAL A 96 8.76 -18.60 -1.31
C VAL A 96 9.18 -18.15 0.08
N VAL A 97 9.49 -19.09 0.99
CA VAL A 97 9.97 -18.76 2.34
C VAL A 97 11.27 -17.96 2.27
N ALA A 98 12.27 -18.44 1.52
CA ALA A 98 13.56 -17.77 1.38
C ALA A 98 13.41 -16.34 0.80
N ALA A 99 12.56 -16.18 -0.20
CA ALA A 99 12.29 -14.90 -0.85
C ALA A 99 11.57 -13.91 0.08
N SER A 100 10.58 -14.38 0.84
CA SER A 100 9.84 -13.55 1.81
C SER A 100 10.75 -13.06 2.93
N LEU A 101 11.66 -13.91 3.42
CA LEU A 101 12.65 -13.52 4.41
C LEU A 101 13.68 -12.53 3.85
N ALA A 102 14.14 -12.76 2.63
CA ALA A 102 15.04 -11.83 1.96
C ALA A 102 14.36 -10.46 1.77
N PHE A 103 13.10 -10.44 1.34
CA PHE A 103 12.33 -9.21 1.22
C PHE A 103 12.27 -8.46 2.56
N ALA A 104 11.91 -9.13 3.66
CA ALA A 104 11.84 -8.52 4.99
C ALA A 104 13.20 -7.93 5.43
N ARG A 105 14.33 -8.59 5.13
CA ARG A 105 15.67 -8.08 5.43
C ARG A 105 16.05 -6.81 4.67
N TRP A 106 15.48 -6.58 3.50
CA TRP A 106 15.70 -5.37 2.68
C TRP A 106 14.66 -4.30 2.90
N SER A 107 13.58 -4.61 3.63
CA SER A 107 12.55 -3.68 4.03
C SER A 107 13.05 -2.71 5.10
N ASN A 108 12.31 -1.62 5.34
CA ASN A 108 12.58 -0.75 6.47
C ASN A 108 12.29 -1.54 7.77
N PRO A 109 13.19 -1.50 8.77
CA PRO A 109 12.96 -2.20 10.05
C PRO A 109 11.65 -1.81 10.77
N GLU A 110 11.13 -0.62 10.49
CA GLU A 110 9.86 -0.12 11.04
C GLU A 110 8.63 -0.50 10.21
N ASP A 111 8.82 -1.21 9.10
CA ASP A 111 7.70 -1.76 8.33
C ASP A 111 6.95 -2.79 9.16
N GLU A 112 5.64 -2.79 9.02
CA GLU A 112 4.76 -3.77 9.63
C GLU A 112 4.26 -4.76 8.58
N VAL A 113 4.24 -6.04 8.94
CA VAL A 113 3.96 -7.13 8.00
C VAL A 113 2.88 -8.04 8.55
N PHE A 114 1.96 -8.47 7.70
CA PHE A 114 1.13 -9.64 7.97
C PHE A 114 1.22 -10.65 6.82
N VAL A 115 0.85 -11.89 7.10
CA VAL A 115 0.83 -12.96 6.12
C VAL A 115 -0.55 -13.60 6.07
N ILE A 116 -1.09 -13.71 4.86
CA ILE A 116 -2.26 -14.53 4.57
C ILE A 116 -1.80 -15.67 3.66
N ALA A 117 -1.97 -16.90 4.12
CA ALA A 117 -1.84 -18.09 3.27
C ALA A 117 -3.21 -18.45 2.69
N PHE A 118 -3.24 -18.89 1.45
CA PHE A 118 -4.50 -19.31 0.84
C PHE A 118 -4.36 -20.64 0.07
N ASN A 119 -5.40 -21.43 0.21
CA ASN A 119 -5.64 -22.65 -0.55
C ASN A 119 -7.15 -22.74 -0.86
N ASP A 120 -7.90 -23.70 -0.32
CA ASP A 120 -9.35 -23.73 -0.43
C ASP A 120 -10.03 -22.49 0.23
N THR A 121 -9.35 -21.83 1.15
CA THR A 121 -9.74 -20.59 1.83
C THR A 121 -8.55 -19.70 2.13
N ALA A 122 -8.81 -18.40 2.35
CA ALA A 122 -7.81 -17.47 2.84
C ALA A 122 -7.70 -17.54 4.37
N GLN A 123 -6.48 -17.67 4.90
CA GLN A 123 -6.18 -17.76 6.33
C GLN A 123 -5.12 -16.75 6.73
N ASP A 124 -5.45 -15.90 7.70
CA ASP A 124 -4.47 -15.02 8.32
C ASP A 124 -3.59 -15.82 9.28
N VAL A 125 -2.38 -16.16 8.83
CA VAL A 125 -1.43 -16.96 9.60
C VAL A 125 -0.66 -16.15 10.65
N THR A 126 -0.81 -14.83 10.64
CA THR A 126 -0.33 -13.93 11.70
C THR A 126 -1.37 -13.67 12.80
N ALA A 127 -2.53 -14.34 12.72
CA ALA A 127 -3.59 -14.30 13.72
C ALA A 127 -4.03 -12.86 14.11
N GLY A 128 -4.22 -11.99 13.13
CA GLY A 128 -4.62 -10.61 13.34
C GLY A 128 -3.48 -9.66 13.74
N ARG A 129 -2.27 -10.16 13.99
CA ARG A 129 -1.13 -9.34 14.43
C ARG A 129 -0.39 -8.73 13.25
N TRP A 130 0.22 -7.58 13.50
CA TRP A 130 1.24 -6.99 12.66
C TRP A 130 2.61 -7.39 13.21
N LEU A 131 3.43 -8.05 12.40
CA LEU A 131 4.80 -8.39 12.72
C LEU A 131 5.71 -7.24 12.31
N SER A 132 6.81 -7.02 13.03
CA SER A 132 7.86 -6.13 12.55
C SER A 132 8.65 -6.79 11.41
N ALA A 133 8.96 -6.06 10.36
CA ALA A 133 9.85 -6.56 9.31
C ALA A 133 11.26 -6.91 9.86
N ALA A 134 11.67 -6.29 10.97
CA ALA A 134 12.91 -6.64 11.68
C ALA A 134 12.86 -8.00 12.36
N ASP A 135 11.68 -8.51 12.72
CA ASP A 135 11.52 -9.83 13.33
C ASP A 135 11.43 -10.95 12.31
N THR A 136 12.56 -11.16 11.62
CA THR A 136 12.65 -12.20 10.58
C THR A 136 12.47 -13.61 11.12
N LYS A 137 12.69 -13.87 12.42
CA LYS A 137 12.52 -15.20 13.01
C LYS A 137 11.05 -15.56 13.16
N GLU A 138 10.20 -14.61 13.59
CA GLU A 138 8.78 -14.85 13.70
C GLU A 138 8.16 -15.03 12.31
N LEU A 139 8.55 -14.21 11.33
CA LEU A 139 8.12 -14.34 9.95
C LEU A 139 8.56 -15.70 9.37
N GLU A 140 9.80 -16.11 9.60
CA GLU A 140 10.32 -17.42 9.17
C GLU A 140 9.51 -18.58 9.76
N SER A 141 9.29 -18.58 11.07
CA SER A 141 8.51 -19.62 11.72
C SER A 141 7.07 -19.70 11.20
N THR A 142 6.46 -18.55 10.95
CA THR A 142 5.12 -18.43 10.36
C THR A 142 5.07 -19.05 8.97
N LEU A 143 5.98 -18.67 8.08
CA LEU A 143 6.03 -19.17 6.70
C LEU A 143 6.44 -20.64 6.65
N ALA A 144 7.40 -21.08 7.47
CA ALA A 144 7.85 -22.48 7.54
C ALA A 144 6.77 -23.43 8.09
N SER A 145 5.76 -22.92 8.78
CA SER A 145 4.62 -23.70 9.26
C SER A 145 3.62 -24.07 8.14
N LEU A 146 3.66 -23.40 6.99
CA LEU A 146 2.74 -23.63 5.89
C LEU A 146 2.89 -25.04 5.32
N ARG A 147 1.77 -25.64 4.96
CA ARG A 147 1.70 -26.99 4.41
C ARG A 147 0.85 -26.95 3.13
N PRO A 148 1.47 -26.91 1.95
CA PRO A 148 0.76 -26.82 0.68
C PRO A 148 -0.23 -27.97 0.48
N ALA A 149 -1.49 -27.61 0.29
CA ALA A 149 -2.59 -28.56 0.07
C ALA A 149 -3.82 -27.86 -0.52
N GLY A 150 -4.75 -28.65 -1.07
CA GLY A 150 -6.03 -28.14 -1.54
C GLY A 150 -5.96 -27.42 -2.89
N ARG A 151 -6.96 -26.60 -3.13
CA ARG A 151 -7.18 -25.81 -4.34
C ARG A 151 -6.66 -24.37 -4.14
N THR A 152 -7.15 -23.41 -4.92
CA THR A 152 -6.64 -22.02 -4.92
C THR A 152 -7.78 -21.02 -4.88
N ALA A 153 -7.96 -20.32 -3.74
CA ALA A 153 -8.93 -19.24 -3.54
C ALA A 153 -8.23 -17.87 -3.55
N MET A 154 -7.58 -17.53 -4.67
CA MET A 154 -6.75 -16.34 -4.79
C MET A 154 -7.56 -15.04 -4.71
N TYR A 155 -8.73 -14.98 -5.38
CA TYR A 155 -9.54 -13.74 -5.38
C TYR A 155 -10.08 -13.43 -3.99
N ASP A 156 -10.53 -14.44 -3.24
CA ASP A 156 -10.96 -14.26 -1.84
C ASP A 156 -9.80 -13.78 -0.96
N ALA A 157 -8.60 -14.33 -1.17
CA ALA A 157 -7.40 -13.91 -0.44
C ALA A 157 -7.01 -12.46 -0.74
N VAL A 158 -7.08 -12.04 -2.01
CA VAL A 158 -6.83 -10.65 -2.41
C VAL A 158 -7.83 -9.71 -1.74
N VAL A 159 -9.12 -10.01 -1.77
CA VAL A 159 -10.16 -9.20 -1.11
C VAL A 159 -9.89 -9.09 0.38
N THR A 160 -9.65 -10.23 1.06
CA THR A 160 -9.36 -10.28 2.50
C THR A 160 -8.13 -9.44 2.88
N ALA A 161 -7.06 -9.53 2.08
CA ALA A 161 -5.84 -8.77 2.34
C ALA A 161 -6.02 -7.25 2.11
N LEU A 162 -6.77 -6.87 1.08
CA LEU A 162 -7.08 -5.47 0.82
C LEU A 162 -7.95 -4.87 1.93
N ASP A 163 -8.92 -5.64 2.45
CA ASP A 163 -9.73 -5.22 3.59
C ASP A 163 -8.88 -5.00 4.83
N ARG A 164 -7.98 -5.94 5.13
CA ARG A 164 -7.06 -5.79 6.26
C ARG A 164 -6.10 -4.62 6.10
N LEU A 165 -5.59 -4.36 4.89
CA LEU A 165 -4.74 -3.20 4.62
C LEU A 165 -5.49 -1.88 4.75
N ASN A 166 -6.81 -1.84 4.56
CA ASN A 166 -7.57 -0.61 4.80
C ASN A 166 -7.50 -0.15 6.26
N ASP A 167 -7.46 -1.10 7.21
CA ASP A 167 -7.36 -0.82 8.64
C ASP A 167 -5.93 -0.50 9.11
N ALA A 168 -4.94 -0.62 8.21
CA ALA A 168 -3.55 -0.30 8.51
C ALA A 168 -3.34 1.20 8.71
N THR A 169 -2.47 1.56 9.67
CA THR A 169 -2.24 2.95 10.07
C THR A 169 -1.15 3.67 9.27
N ARG A 170 -0.26 2.93 8.61
CA ARG A 170 0.80 3.53 7.79
C ARG A 170 0.22 4.15 6.51
N PRO A 171 0.74 5.30 6.08
CA PRO A 171 0.19 6.02 4.93
C PRO A 171 0.41 5.27 3.61
N ARG A 172 1.48 4.48 3.51
CA ARG A 172 1.79 3.65 2.34
C ARG A 172 1.47 2.19 2.63
N LYS A 173 0.75 1.55 1.71
CA LYS A 173 0.25 0.19 1.86
C LYS A 173 0.65 -0.64 0.64
N VAL A 174 1.20 -1.80 0.88
CA VAL A 174 1.72 -2.69 -0.15
C VAL A 174 1.16 -4.10 0.03
N LEU A 175 0.80 -4.74 -1.06
CA LEU A 175 0.40 -6.15 -1.10
C LEU A 175 1.33 -6.91 -2.05
N ILE A 176 1.98 -7.96 -1.55
CA ILE A 176 2.82 -8.84 -2.35
C ILE A 176 2.10 -10.18 -2.50
N VAL A 177 1.76 -10.54 -3.71
CA VAL A 177 1.09 -11.81 -4.04
C VAL A 177 2.10 -12.77 -4.64
N VAL A 178 2.26 -13.95 -4.04
CA VAL A 178 3.11 -15.02 -4.56
C VAL A 178 2.24 -16.21 -4.90
N SER A 179 2.03 -16.48 -6.19
CA SER A 179 1.12 -17.52 -6.69
C SER A 179 1.46 -17.91 -8.12
N ASP A 180 0.93 -19.03 -8.61
CA ASP A 180 0.90 -19.37 -10.02
C ASP A 180 -0.27 -18.73 -10.80
N GLY A 181 -1.09 -17.93 -10.13
CA GLY A 181 -2.19 -17.15 -10.72
C GLY A 181 -3.46 -17.95 -10.99
N GLY A 182 -3.53 -19.21 -10.58
CA GLY A 182 -4.74 -20.01 -10.63
C GLY A 182 -5.80 -19.49 -9.64
N ASP A 183 -7.08 -19.74 -9.98
CA ASP A 183 -8.20 -19.58 -9.04
C ASP A 183 -9.29 -20.57 -9.41
N ASN A 184 -9.58 -21.50 -8.51
CA ASN A 184 -10.57 -22.55 -8.72
C ASN A 184 -11.38 -22.85 -7.44
N ALA A 185 -11.24 -22.02 -6.40
CA ALA A 185 -11.94 -22.20 -5.12
C ALA A 185 -12.57 -20.92 -4.55
N SER A 186 -12.28 -19.73 -5.09
CA SER A 186 -12.86 -18.48 -4.59
C SER A 186 -14.36 -18.42 -4.79
N ARG A 187 -15.03 -17.72 -3.87
CA ARG A 187 -16.42 -17.27 -4.00
C ARG A 187 -16.49 -15.94 -4.74
N SER A 188 -15.50 -15.08 -4.51
CA SER A 188 -15.33 -13.81 -5.24
C SER A 188 -14.89 -14.08 -6.66
N THR A 189 -15.28 -13.18 -7.57
CA THR A 189 -14.82 -13.21 -8.96
C THR A 189 -13.58 -12.32 -9.16
N LEU A 190 -12.88 -12.50 -10.27
CA LEU A 190 -11.81 -11.56 -10.68
C LEU A 190 -12.33 -10.12 -10.74
N LYS A 191 -13.60 -9.91 -11.16
CA LYS A 191 -14.22 -8.59 -11.22
C LYS A 191 -14.32 -7.97 -9.83
N ASP A 192 -14.69 -8.74 -8.82
CA ASP A 192 -14.80 -8.27 -7.43
C ASP A 192 -13.43 -7.91 -6.86
N ALA A 193 -12.42 -8.77 -7.06
CA ALA A 193 -11.04 -8.51 -6.64
C ALA A 193 -10.47 -7.23 -7.29
N LEU A 194 -10.71 -7.04 -8.61
CA LEU A 194 -10.30 -5.83 -9.33
C LEU A 194 -11.05 -4.58 -8.85
N ALA A 195 -12.35 -4.68 -8.59
CA ALA A 195 -13.12 -3.56 -8.05
C ALA A 195 -12.58 -3.14 -6.68
N ARG A 196 -12.28 -4.11 -5.80
CA ARG A 196 -11.69 -3.84 -4.49
C ARG A 196 -10.30 -3.23 -4.58
N ALA A 197 -9.44 -3.75 -5.49
CA ALA A 197 -8.11 -3.20 -5.74
C ALA A 197 -8.14 -1.74 -6.20
N ARG A 198 -9.06 -1.39 -7.11
CA ARG A 198 -9.25 0.00 -7.58
C ARG A 198 -9.73 0.96 -6.49
N GLN A 199 -10.51 0.48 -5.54
CA GLN A 199 -11.01 1.28 -4.41
C GLN A 199 -9.97 1.43 -3.30
N SER A 200 -8.98 0.54 -3.24
CA SER A 200 -7.92 0.58 -2.23
C SER A 200 -6.82 1.58 -2.58
N ASN A 201 -6.09 2.04 -1.55
CA ASN A 201 -4.85 2.83 -1.71
C ASN A 201 -3.60 1.93 -1.64
N VAL A 202 -3.75 0.65 -1.99
CA VAL A 202 -2.70 -0.36 -1.90
C VAL A 202 -1.98 -0.47 -3.24
N THR A 203 -0.64 -0.53 -3.24
CA THR A 203 0.15 -0.93 -4.40
C THR A 203 0.38 -2.44 -4.35
N MET A 204 0.00 -3.15 -5.41
CA MET A 204 0.12 -4.60 -5.46
C MET A 204 1.27 -5.05 -6.36
N TYR A 205 2.19 -5.84 -5.81
CA TYR A 205 3.21 -6.56 -6.56
C TYR A 205 2.82 -8.02 -6.67
N ALA A 206 3.05 -8.62 -7.82
CA ALA A 206 2.75 -10.03 -8.04
C ALA A 206 3.99 -10.78 -8.50
N ILE A 207 4.32 -11.86 -7.82
CA ILE A 207 5.40 -12.79 -8.17
C ILE A 207 4.75 -14.09 -8.65
N GLY A 208 4.83 -14.33 -9.95
CA GLY A 208 4.21 -15.48 -10.59
C GLY A 208 5.18 -16.66 -10.68
N LEU A 209 4.84 -17.78 -10.06
CA LEU A 209 5.63 -19.00 -10.05
C LEU A 209 4.95 -20.06 -10.93
N PHE A 210 5.03 -19.89 -12.25
CA PHE A 210 4.34 -20.74 -13.20
C PHE A 210 5.07 -22.06 -13.48
N ASP A 211 4.29 -23.12 -13.60
CA ASP A 211 4.70 -24.35 -14.28
C ASP A 211 4.08 -24.32 -15.69
N PRO A 212 4.89 -24.36 -16.78
CA PRO A 212 4.35 -24.38 -18.14
C PRO A 212 3.46 -25.58 -18.45
N ASN A 213 3.55 -26.65 -17.65
CA ASN A 213 2.76 -27.87 -17.81
C ASN A 213 1.46 -27.86 -16.99
N ASP A 214 1.23 -26.84 -16.16
CA ASP A 214 0.03 -26.71 -15.35
C ASP A 214 -1.01 -25.85 -16.08
N ALA A 215 -2.12 -26.46 -16.45
CA ALA A 215 -3.21 -25.81 -17.19
C ALA A 215 -4.00 -24.79 -16.37
N ASP A 216 -3.93 -24.86 -15.05
CA ASP A 216 -4.68 -23.98 -14.14
C ASP A 216 -3.96 -22.63 -13.91
N THR A 217 -2.76 -22.46 -14.43
CA THR A 217 -2.00 -21.21 -14.24
C THR A 217 -2.57 -20.06 -15.08
N ASN A 218 -2.66 -18.87 -14.49
CA ASN A 218 -3.15 -17.67 -15.18
C ASN A 218 -2.28 -16.44 -14.95
N PRO A 219 -1.17 -16.31 -15.70
CA PRO A 219 -0.28 -15.16 -15.56
C PRO A 219 -0.93 -13.81 -15.86
N GLY A 220 -1.98 -13.81 -16.70
CA GLY A 220 -2.69 -12.59 -17.08
C GLY A 220 -3.42 -11.95 -15.91
N VAL A 221 -3.94 -12.73 -14.99
CA VAL A 221 -4.66 -12.24 -13.80
C VAL A 221 -3.72 -11.46 -12.88
N LEU A 222 -2.55 -12.03 -12.56
CA LEU A 222 -1.55 -11.38 -11.71
C LEU A 222 -1.08 -10.05 -12.31
N LYS A 223 -0.87 -10.02 -13.65
CA LYS A 223 -0.52 -8.78 -14.34
C LYS A 223 -1.62 -7.72 -14.19
N LYS A 224 -2.88 -8.14 -14.35
CA LYS A 224 -4.02 -7.22 -14.29
C LYS A 224 -4.20 -6.64 -12.88
N LEU A 225 -4.13 -7.47 -11.85
CA LEU A 225 -4.23 -7.02 -10.44
C LEU A 225 -3.12 -6.03 -10.07
N ALA A 226 -1.87 -6.34 -10.41
CA ALA A 226 -0.75 -5.45 -10.16
C ALA A 226 -0.90 -4.11 -10.89
N HIS A 227 -1.23 -4.14 -12.19
CA HIS A 227 -1.37 -2.93 -13.01
C HIS A 227 -2.45 -1.97 -12.50
N GLU A 228 -3.60 -2.48 -12.06
CA GLU A 228 -4.73 -1.66 -11.56
C GLU A 228 -4.37 -0.86 -10.29
N THR A 229 -3.32 -1.24 -9.60
CA THR A 229 -2.85 -0.59 -8.36
C THR A 229 -1.55 0.18 -8.53
N GLY A 230 -0.99 0.24 -9.75
CA GLY A 230 0.28 0.90 -10.03
C GLY A 230 1.51 0.07 -9.68
N GLY A 231 1.33 -1.20 -9.33
CA GLY A 231 2.43 -2.13 -9.09
C GLY A 231 2.86 -2.90 -10.35
N GLU A 232 3.59 -4.01 -10.14
CA GLU A 232 4.21 -4.78 -11.22
C GLU A 232 4.12 -6.28 -10.97
N ARG A 233 4.10 -7.06 -12.07
CA ARG A 233 4.19 -8.51 -12.03
C ARG A 233 5.58 -8.95 -12.46
N PHE A 234 6.16 -9.86 -11.70
CA PHE A 234 7.44 -10.51 -11.95
C PHE A 234 7.27 -12.01 -12.19
N LEU A 235 8.09 -12.56 -13.06
CA LEU A 235 8.11 -13.99 -13.42
C LEU A 235 9.55 -14.50 -13.26
N PRO A 236 9.94 -14.93 -12.05
CA PRO A 236 11.25 -15.53 -11.85
C PRO A 236 11.34 -16.88 -12.57
N ASP A 237 12.47 -17.15 -13.19
CA ASP A 237 12.83 -18.42 -13.85
C ASP A 237 13.77 -19.27 -13.00
N SER A 238 14.20 -18.76 -11.86
CA SER A 238 15.14 -19.41 -10.95
C SER A 238 15.07 -18.84 -9.53
N PRO A 239 15.49 -19.59 -8.49
CA PRO A 239 15.56 -19.11 -7.12
C PRO A 239 16.40 -17.83 -6.96
N GLY A 240 17.53 -17.75 -7.68
CA GLY A 240 18.38 -16.55 -7.66
C GLY A 240 17.67 -15.32 -8.24
N ARG A 241 16.85 -15.51 -9.28
CA ARG A 241 16.03 -14.44 -9.86
C ARG A 241 14.94 -13.98 -8.91
N MET A 242 14.33 -14.91 -8.17
CA MET A 242 13.35 -14.62 -7.11
C MET A 242 13.92 -13.66 -6.08
N LEU A 243 15.12 -13.92 -5.55
CA LEU A 243 15.79 -13.04 -4.58
C LEU A 243 16.05 -11.65 -5.14
N GLN A 244 16.51 -11.57 -6.41
CA GLN A 244 16.72 -10.28 -7.08
C GLN A 244 15.42 -9.48 -7.23
N ILE A 245 14.31 -10.14 -7.53
CA ILE A 245 12.97 -9.53 -7.61
C ILE A 245 12.54 -8.99 -6.26
N CYS A 246 12.68 -9.75 -5.18
CA CYS A 246 12.35 -9.30 -3.83
C CYS A 246 13.19 -8.08 -3.42
N GLN A 247 14.49 -8.09 -3.72
CA GLN A 247 15.36 -6.95 -3.49
C GLN A 247 14.95 -5.72 -4.35
N HIS A 248 14.52 -5.94 -5.60
CA HIS A 248 14.04 -4.89 -6.47
C HIS A 248 12.76 -4.26 -5.92
N ILE A 249 11.77 -5.08 -5.51
CA ILE A 249 10.51 -4.60 -4.92
C ILE A 249 10.79 -3.80 -3.64
N ALA A 250 11.64 -4.31 -2.73
CA ALA A 250 11.99 -3.60 -1.50
C ALA A 250 12.62 -2.23 -1.79
N ARG A 251 13.57 -2.16 -2.74
CA ARG A 251 14.17 -0.89 -3.18
C ARG A 251 13.14 0.06 -3.80
N GLU A 252 12.24 -0.45 -4.62
CA GLU A 252 11.19 0.33 -5.25
C GLU A 252 10.26 0.96 -4.21
N ILE A 253 9.84 0.20 -3.22
CA ILE A 253 9.02 0.69 -2.12
C ILE A 253 9.74 1.84 -1.39
N ARG A 254 11.04 1.73 -1.15
CA ARG A 254 11.84 2.73 -0.43
C ARG A 254 12.18 3.96 -1.28
N SER A 255 12.34 3.80 -2.59
CA SER A 255 12.77 4.88 -3.51
C SER A 255 11.61 5.58 -4.22
N GLY A 256 10.37 5.16 -3.97
CA GLY A 256 9.18 5.72 -4.62
C GLY A 256 8.78 7.08 -4.03
N TYR A 257 8.21 7.92 -4.89
CA TYR A 257 7.60 9.18 -4.49
C TYR A 257 6.17 8.96 -4.02
N THR A 258 5.73 9.77 -3.07
CA THR A 258 4.34 9.89 -2.67
C THR A 258 3.83 11.27 -3.04
N LEU A 259 2.89 11.32 -3.95
CA LEU A 259 2.19 12.56 -4.32
C LEU A 259 0.78 12.54 -3.75
N GLY A 260 0.25 13.70 -3.40
CA GLY A 260 -1.14 13.82 -2.99
C GLY A 260 -1.75 15.11 -3.50
N TYR A 261 -3.04 15.06 -3.82
CA TYR A 261 -3.82 16.23 -4.20
C TYR A 261 -5.26 16.07 -3.70
N VAL A 262 -5.96 17.19 -3.56
CA VAL A 262 -7.38 17.21 -3.22
C VAL A 262 -8.19 17.05 -4.49
N PRO A 263 -9.02 16.01 -4.64
CA PRO A 263 -9.81 15.82 -5.87
C PRO A 263 -10.82 16.95 -6.05
N PRO A 264 -11.02 17.43 -7.28
CA PRO A 264 -11.98 18.50 -7.56
C PRO A 264 -13.43 18.03 -7.50
N ASP A 265 -13.68 16.75 -7.75
CA ASP A 265 -15.00 16.17 -7.89
C ASP A 265 -15.20 14.98 -6.92
N HIS A 266 -16.42 14.89 -6.34
CA HIS A 266 -16.86 13.80 -5.46
C HIS A 266 -18.11 13.16 -6.05
N ASP A 267 -17.96 12.57 -7.25
CA ASP A 267 -19.08 12.10 -8.09
C ASP A 267 -19.30 10.58 -8.04
N GLY A 268 -18.45 9.85 -7.31
CA GLY A 268 -18.49 8.38 -7.24
C GLY A 268 -17.99 7.70 -8.51
N ALA A 269 -17.53 8.45 -9.51
CA ALA A 269 -17.07 7.91 -10.77
C ALA A 269 -15.60 7.48 -10.76
N PHE A 270 -15.18 6.72 -11.78
CA PHE A 270 -13.78 6.37 -11.97
C PHE A 270 -13.02 7.51 -12.62
N HIS A 271 -12.02 8.05 -11.94
CA HIS A 271 -11.13 9.09 -12.40
C HIS A 271 -9.82 8.51 -12.93
N ARG A 272 -9.42 8.91 -14.12
CA ARG A 272 -8.14 8.51 -14.73
C ARG A 272 -7.03 9.42 -14.25
N ILE A 273 -5.94 8.80 -13.80
CA ILE A 273 -4.74 9.50 -13.35
C ILE A 273 -3.64 9.39 -14.39
N ARG A 274 -2.94 10.51 -14.59
CA ARG A 274 -1.68 10.57 -15.33
C ARG A 274 -0.70 11.44 -14.56
N VAL A 275 0.50 10.95 -14.40
CA VAL A 275 1.61 11.70 -13.83
C VAL A 275 2.68 11.88 -14.89
N ASP A 276 3.08 13.11 -15.15
CA ASP A 276 4.20 13.47 -16.00
C ASP A 276 5.35 13.96 -15.14
N VAL A 277 6.58 13.70 -15.57
CA VAL A 277 7.80 14.19 -14.91
C VAL A 277 8.60 14.97 -15.92
N GLN A 278 8.89 16.23 -15.63
CA GLN A 278 9.73 17.07 -16.47
C GLN A 278 11.20 16.67 -16.28
N SER A 279 11.89 16.29 -17.36
CA SER A 279 13.30 15.96 -17.33
C SER A 279 14.16 17.19 -17.02
N PRO A 280 15.20 17.10 -16.16
CA PRO A 280 16.14 18.20 -15.93
C PRO A 280 17.08 18.36 -17.14
N GLY A 281 16.88 19.42 -17.93
CA GLY A 281 17.80 19.84 -19.01
C GLY A 281 17.61 19.12 -20.35
N ARG A 282 18.60 19.30 -21.26
CA ARG A 282 18.66 18.69 -22.60
C ARG A 282 18.95 17.18 -22.61
N ASP A 283 19.11 16.56 -21.44
CA ASP A 283 19.32 15.13 -21.32
C ASP A 283 17.96 14.44 -21.51
N ASP A 284 17.71 14.00 -22.73
CA ASP A 284 16.46 13.36 -23.22
C ASP A 284 16.32 11.92 -22.66
N ARG A 285 16.67 11.74 -21.37
CA ARG A 285 16.39 10.48 -20.67
C ARG A 285 14.90 10.34 -20.61
N ARG A 286 14.37 9.50 -21.48
CA ARG A 286 12.96 9.12 -21.39
C ARG A 286 12.76 8.39 -20.08
N LEU A 287 12.14 9.09 -19.12
CA LEU A 287 11.75 8.52 -17.84
C LEU A 287 10.54 7.61 -18.03
N VAL A 288 10.55 6.51 -17.33
CA VAL A 288 9.41 5.61 -17.21
C VAL A 288 8.74 5.93 -15.87
N ILE A 289 7.47 6.34 -15.94
CA ILE A 289 6.69 6.72 -14.77
C ILE A 289 5.61 5.67 -14.59
N ARG A 290 5.53 5.11 -13.37
CA ARG A 290 4.51 4.15 -13.00
C ARG A 290 3.76 4.64 -11.75
N THR A 291 2.45 4.61 -11.86
CA THR A 291 1.49 4.90 -10.79
C THR A 291 0.19 4.17 -11.10
N ARG A 292 -0.77 4.21 -10.19
CA ARG A 292 -2.10 3.66 -10.44
C ARG A 292 -2.77 4.37 -11.62
N PRO A 293 -3.54 3.66 -12.46
CA PRO A 293 -4.18 4.25 -13.65
C PRO A 293 -5.39 5.15 -13.30
N GLY A 294 -5.91 5.03 -12.08
CA GLY A 294 -7.05 5.81 -11.62
C GLY A 294 -7.57 5.35 -10.26
N TYR A 295 -8.64 5.98 -9.82
CA TYR A 295 -9.32 5.69 -8.56
C TYR A 295 -10.82 5.96 -8.70
N PHE A 296 -11.63 5.48 -7.76
CA PHE A 296 -13.03 5.90 -7.65
C PHE A 296 -13.10 7.09 -6.70
N ALA A 297 -13.62 8.22 -7.18
CA ALA A 297 -13.88 9.38 -6.34
C ALA A 297 -14.93 9.03 -5.27
N ALA A 298 -14.80 9.61 -4.08
CA ALA A 298 -15.86 9.44 -3.08
C ALA A 298 -17.18 10.02 -3.60
N GLY A 299 -18.28 9.32 -3.38
CA GLY A 299 -19.61 9.88 -3.64
C GLY A 299 -19.94 10.96 -2.62
N ARG A 300 -20.71 11.99 -3.02
CA ARG A 300 -21.23 12.98 -2.06
C ARG A 300 -22.03 12.25 -0.99
N SER A 301 -21.63 12.45 0.27
CA SER A 301 -22.45 11.98 1.39
C SER A 301 -23.79 12.73 1.37
N THR A 302 -24.90 11.97 1.30
CA THR A 302 -26.27 12.53 1.33
C THR A 302 -26.71 12.93 2.73
N SER A 303 -25.81 13.26 3.65
CA SER A 303 -26.09 13.61 5.04
C SER A 303 -26.23 15.11 5.32
N ASP A 304 -26.63 15.91 4.32
CA ASP A 304 -27.10 17.29 4.54
C ASP A 304 -28.48 17.46 3.91
N LYS A 305 -29.49 16.93 4.59
CA LYS A 305 -30.90 17.37 4.49
C LYS A 305 -31.53 17.42 5.85
#